data_840ab4fc5074f4b3f654adad24ccb487
#
_entry.id   840ab4fc5074f4b3f654adad24ccb487
#
_cell.length_a   1.000
_cell.length_b   1.000
_cell.length_c   1.000
_cell.angle_alpha   90.00
_cell.angle_beta   90.00
_cell.angle_gamma   90.00
#
_symmetry.space_group_name_H-M   'P 1'
#
loop_
_entity.id
_entity.type
_entity.pdbx_description
1 polymer ?
#
loop_
_entity_poly.entity_id
_entity_poly.type
_entity_poly.pdbx_seq_one_letter_code
_entity_poly.pdbx_strand_id
1 'polypeptide(L)'
;ETQAKRQADAASAQTQESQETQAFDPLAELDDEAAPEPQPAAPATSSFVPQRPAADDVATVAFAAVAMNPADDAALGKGVSAAKTKNPKRGMIIAFSIIGALLVLLVAAFFGTNWYFQDRVAPGVRFGNVSVMGKTESELTGIVNQAVSDSAITVTDSEGNNVKAGLDKLGVTVNVKQTVRNLLDAKSGNIFTRINPFAKQDVRLSATTDNYKLSTYLTEQLVEEQDRAVASNISYDANSKKFIVTEGNEGKEADPSDVIAAVKKAVSQPGEAQKLSVMYSDVAMPITVETATSAANDANKRLTSSLVIGNSKGKTFTLPADEIAKWIQVKPDIQKGTITLAYDQDAIKTYLSQNLAKKLDQDMVVEKNITNTDGTVLTVMQKGVDGVAVQSTDETAAQVLDALNAGRGAELTATVKVTGHKTESRKVDYTSPNGDPHMVINLSEQKVYAYKGSTLVKTFIVSTGKPSTPTDNGTFFVHTKYQSQTMRGEGYVTPNVPWVTYYNQGEGFHGAPWNTAGIASGTPKSHGCTNMHVEDAKWVYDLSLIHI
;
A
#
# COMPACT_ATOMS: atom_id res chain seq x y z
N GLU A 1 -29.08 9.90 52.25
CA GLU A 1 -28.46 11.26 52.16
C GLU A 1 -27.11 11.27 51.40
N THR A 2 -26.39 10.18 51.38
CA THR A 2 -25.05 10.09 50.74
C THR A 2 -25.06 9.77 49.23
N GLN A 3 -26.18 9.33 48.67
CA GLN A 3 -26.30 9.01 47.26
C GLN A 3 -26.85 10.17 46.41
N ALA A 4 -27.65 11.06 46.97
CA ALA A 4 -28.19 12.24 46.29
C ALA A 4 -27.13 13.35 46.07
N LYS A 5 -26.10 13.40 46.95
CA LYS A 5 -25.01 14.39 46.85
C LYS A 5 -23.97 14.06 45.80
N ARG A 6 -23.82 12.78 45.44
CA ARG A 6 -22.91 12.31 44.36
C ARG A 6 -23.51 12.46 42.94
N GLN A 7 -24.83 12.58 42.82
CA GLN A 7 -25.50 12.83 41.54
C GLN A 7 -25.58 14.31 41.18
N ALA A 8 -25.55 15.21 42.16
CA ALA A 8 -25.52 16.65 41.91
C ALA A 8 -24.14 17.13 41.46
N ASP A 9 -23.06 16.51 41.96
CA ASP A 9 -21.68 16.91 41.59
C ASP A 9 -21.26 16.32 40.20
N ALA A 10 -21.95 15.32 39.70
CA ALA A 10 -21.71 14.75 38.36
C ALA A 10 -22.44 15.46 37.22
N ALA A 11 -23.52 16.22 37.55
CA ALA A 11 -24.28 17.00 36.56
C ALA A 11 -23.68 18.39 36.29
N SER A 12 -22.80 18.90 37.15
CA SER A 12 -22.12 20.18 36.95
C SER A 12 -20.78 20.08 36.17
N ALA A 13 -20.29 18.87 35.91
CA ALA A 13 -19.04 18.66 35.18
C ALA A 13 -19.22 18.39 33.65
N GLN A 14 -20.44 18.30 33.15
CA GLN A 14 -20.73 17.99 31.74
C GLN A 14 -21.21 19.16 30.89
N THR A 15 -21.20 20.39 31.42
CA THR A 15 -21.68 21.59 30.67
C THR A 15 -20.57 22.61 30.41
N GLN A 16 -19.31 22.21 30.43
CA GLN A 16 -18.17 23.13 30.29
C GLN A 16 -17.24 22.74 29.13
N GLU A 17 -17.78 22.17 28.07
CA GLU A 17 -17.01 21.89 26.83
C GLU A 17 -17.87 22.24 25.62
N SER A 18 -17.85 23.49 25.22
CA SER A 18 -18.03 24.06 23.89
C SER A 18 -18.53 25.54 23.94
N GLN A 19 -17.63 26.45 24.21
CA GLN A 19 -17.75 27.82 23.69
C GLN A 19 -16.33 28.26 23.28
N GLU A 20 -16.07 28.13 21.97
CA GLU A 20 -14.95 28.80 21.32
C GLU A 20 -15.04 30.30 21.60
N THR A 21 -14.01 30.84 22.24
CA THR A 21 -13.80 32.27 22.43
C THR A 21 -13.60 32.89 21.04
N GLN A 22 -14.60 33.56 20.49
CA GLN A 22 -14.41 34.46 19.35
C GLN A 22 -13.53 35.61 19.82
N ALA A 23 -12.29 35.61 19.42
CA ALA A 23 -11.38 36.71 19.62
C ALA A 23 -11.91 37.93 18.85
N PHE A 24 -12.10 39.05 19.58
CA PHE A 24 -12.49 40.33 19.03
C PHE A 24 -11.39 40.83 18.07
N ASP A 25 -11.69 41.00 16.79
CA ASP A 25 -10.79 41.58 15.78
C ASP A 25 -11.12 43.07 15.59
N PRO A 26 -10.32 43.99 16.14
CA PRO A 26 -10.55 45.41 15.99
C PRO A 26 -10.20 45.98 14.59
N LEU A 27 -9.77 45.12 13.64
CA LEU A 27 -9.35 45.55 12.29
C LEU A 27 -10.32 45.07 11.18
N ALA A 28 -11.46 44.46 11.53
CA ALA A 28 -12.39 43.86 10.58
C ALA A 28 -13.26 44.85 9.76
N GLU A 29 -13.11 46.16 9.96
CA GLU A 29 -13.91 47.20 9.27
C GLU A 29 -13.16 47.90 8.12
N LEU A 30 -12.25 47.23 7.42
CA LEU A 30 -11.66 47.84 6.21
C LEU A 30 -11.58 46.81 5.08
N ASP A 31 -12.32 47.13 4.01
CA ASP A 31 -12.22 46.66 2.63
C ASP A 31 -12.99 45.40 2.22
N ASP A 32 -14.21 45.71 1.78
CA ASP A 32 -14.92 44.95 0.75
C ASP A 32 -14.60 45.60 -0.64
N GLU A 33 -13.55 45.15 -1.30
CA GLU A 33 -13.38 45.43 -2.74
C GLU A 33 -12.85 44.15 -3.43
N ALA A 34 -13.74 43.59 -4.24
CA ALA A 34 -13.59 42.33 -4.94
C ALA A 34 -12.53 42.38 -6.06
N ALA A 35 -11.58 41.50 -6.06
CA ALA A 35 -10.72 41.21 -7.21
C ALA A 35 -11.27 40.04 -8.05
N PRO A 36 -11.15 40.08 -9.38
CA PRO A 36 -11.82 39.14 -10.30
C PRO A 36 -11.14 37.75 -10.33
N GLU A 37 -11.98 36.72 -10.49
CA GLU A 37 -11.58 35.32 -10.65
C GLU A 37 -10.74 35.07 -11.92
N PRO A 38 -9.74 34.18 -11.92
CA PRO A 38 -9.07 33.72 -13.13
C PRO A 38 -9.84 32.56 -13.80
N GLN A 39 -10.08 32.68 -15.10
CA GLN A 39 -10.66 31.67 -15.97
C GLN A 39 -9.76 30.44 -16.12
N PRO A 40 -10.32 29.22 -16.32
CA PRO A 40 -9.54 28.01 -16.52
C PRO A 40 -8.98 27.89 -17.93
N ALA A 41 -7.71 27.50 -18.03
CA ALA A 41 -7.03 27.21 -19.30
C ALA A 41 -7.42 25.82 -19.81
N ALA A 42 -7.63 25.70 -21.11
CA ALA A 42 -7.98 24.49 -21.85
C ALA A 42 -6.81 23.48 -21.92
N PRO A 43 -7.08 22.15 -22.03
CA PRO A 43 -6.04 21.14 -22.08
C PRO A 43 -5.41 21.02 -23.47
N ALA A 44 -4.09 20.98 -23.52
CA ALA A 44 -3.32 20.65 -24.70
C ALA A 44 -3.28 19.13 -24.95
N THR A 45 -3.82 18.69 -26.06
CA THR A 45 -3.70 17.33 -26.59
C THR A 45 -2.34 17.16 -27.26
N SER A 46 -1.48 16.27 -26.74
CA SER A 46 -0.35 15.75 -27.49
C SER A 46 -0.57 14.28 -27.82
N SER A 47 -0.76 14.03 -29.11
CA SER A 47 -0.83 12.71 -29.73
C SER A 47 0.58 12.14 -29.87
N PHE A 48 0.84 11.03 -29.19
CA PHE A 48 2.06 10.24 -29.37
C PHE A 48 1.75 9.06 -30.28
N VAL A 49 2.36 9.02 -31.47
CA VAL A 49 2.31 7.92 -32.43
C VAL A 49 3.56 7.06 -32.19
N PRO A 50 3.46 5.74 -31.92
CA PRO A 50 4.63 4.90 -31.86
C PRO A 50 5.08 4.47 -33.26
N GLN A 51 6.31 4.78 -33.62
CA GLN A 51 7.00 4.27 -34.80
C GLN A 51 7.38 2.79 -34.63
N ARG A 52 7.05 2.01 -35.65
CA ARG A 52 7.40 0.59 -35.83
C ARG A 52 8.81 0.52 -36.41
N PRO A 53 9.71 -0.35 -35.91
CA PRO A 53 11.01 -0.59 -36.55
C PRO A 53 10.86 -1.44 -37.81
N ALA A 54 11.63 -1.11 -38.81
CA ALA A 54 11.72 -1.75 -40.11
C ALA A 54 12.32 -3.17 -39.99
N ALA A 55 11.84 -4.07 -40.87
CA ALA A 55 12.36 -5.41 -41.01
C ALA A 55 13.65 -5.36 -41.83
N ASP A 56 14.70 -5.93 -41.33
CA ASP A 56 15.94 -6.17 -42.06
C ASP A 56 15.91 -7.53 -42.78
N ASP A 57 16.43 -7.49 -43.98
CA ASP A 57 16.59 -8.51 -44.98
C ASP A 57 17.08 -9.89 -44.50
N VAL A 58 16.33 -10.94 -44.87
CA VAL A 58 16.84 -12.31 -44.88
C VAL A 58 17.19 -12.67 -46.34
N ALA A 59 18.46 -12.82 -46.59
CA ALA A 59 18.98 -13.23 -47.87
C ALA A 59 18.51 -14.65 -48.24
N THR A 60 17.75 -14.74 -49.33
CA THR A 60 17.34 -16.00 -49.96
C THR A 60 18.51 -16.55 -50.78
N VAL A 61 19.09 -17.69 -50.38
CA VAL A 61 20.07 -18.42 -51.18
C VAL A 61 19.28 -19.36 -52.10
N ALA A 62 19.24 -19.01 -53.39
CA ALA A 62 18.67 -19.84 -54.42
C ALA A 62 19.67 -20.92 -54.84
N PHE A 63 19.30 -22.20 -54.68
CA PHE A 63 20.01 -23.32 -55.34
C PHE A 63 19.50 -23.49 -56.76
N ALA A 64 20.41 -23.26 -57.71
CA ALA A 64 20.18 -23.52 -59.12
C ALA A 64 20.14 -25.03 -59.42
N ALA A 65 19.03 -25.51 -59.92
CA ALA A 65 18.93 -26.85 -60.50
C ALA A 65 19.57 -26.83 -61.90
N VAL A 66 20.59 -27.66 -62.06
CA VAL A 66 21.17 -27.93 -63.40
C VAL A 66 20.30 -29.00 -64.08
N ALA A 67 19.57 -28.58 -65.10
CA ALA A 67 18.88 -29.44 -66.05
C ALA A 67 19.90 -30.02 -67.05
N MET A 68 20.05 -31.32 -67.11
CA MET A 68 20.69 -31.99 -68.27
C MET A 68 19.61 -32.40 -69.25
N ASN A 69 19.73 -31.85 -70.44
CA ASN A 69 18.94 -32.21 -71.60
C ASN A 69 19.58 -33.39 -72.35
N PRO A 70 18.85 -34.39 -72.83
CA PRO A 70 19.37 -35.42 -73.69
C PRO A 70 19.01 -35.11 -75.15
N ALA A 71 20.01 -35.01 -75.99
CA ALA A 71 19.76 -35.15 -77.43
C ALA A 71 21.03 -35.58 -78.14
N ASP A 72 20.82 -36.58 -78.96
CA ASP A 72 21.46 -36.91 -80.27
C ASP A 72 22.90 -37.44 -80.24
N ASP A 73 23.30 -38.40 -81.01
CA ASP A 73 22.78 -38.92 -82.28
C ASP A 73 23.37 -40.27 -82.65
N ALA A 74 22.68 -40.88 -83.58
CA ALA A 74 22.98 -42.15 -84.23
C ALA A 74 24.26 -42.10 -85.05
N ALA A 75 24.89 -43.23 -85.25
CA ALA A 75 25.08 -43.84 -86.56
C ALA A 75 26.10 -45.04 -86.60
N LEU A 76 25.63 -46.09 -87.15
CA LEU A 76 26.26 -46.97 -88.14
C LEU A 76 27.58 -47.71 -87.85
N GLY A 77 27.49 -49.04 -87.94
CA GLY A 77 28.56 -49.78 -88.56
C GLY A 77 28.72 -51.21 -88.17
N LYS A 78 28.00 -52.11 -88.82
CA LYS A 78 28.33 -53.44 -89.29
C LYS A 78 29.42 -54.27 -88.58
N GLY A 79 28.96 -55.34 -88.03
CA GLY A 79 29.38 -56.74 -88.42
C GLY A 79 30.76 -57.23 -87.99
N VAL A 80 30.80 -58.26 -87.33
CA VAL A 80 31.41 -59.53 -87.68
C VAL A 80 31.28 -60.53 -86.50
N SER A 81 30.97 -61.74 -86.91
CA SER A 81 30.68 -62.96 -86.18
C SER A 81 31.88 -63.52 -85.40
N ALA A 82 31.49 -64.28 -84.33
CA ALA A 82 32.09 -65.44 -83.76
C ALA A 82 33.26 -65.31 -82.75
N ALA A 83 33.00 -65.78 -81.61
CA ALA A 83 33.64 -66.94 -80.99
C ALA A 83 33.21 -67.09 -79.55
N LYS A 84 32.64 -68.25 -79.21
CA LYS A 84 32.37 -68.68 -77.82
C LYS A 84 33.69 -68.83 -77.06
N THR A 85 33.96 -67.99 -76.14
CA THR A 85 34.87 -68.28 -75.04
C THR A 85 34.07 -68.06 -73.73
N LYS A 86 33.97 -69.12 -72.95
CA LYS A 86 33.41 -69.12 -71.61
C LYS A 86 34.29 -68.21 -70.72
N ASN A 87 33.86 -67.03 -70.51
CA ASN A 87 34.58 -66.08 -69.66
C ASN A 87 34.04 -66.20 -68.22
N PRO A 88 34.81 -66.61 -67.24
CA PRO A 88 34.38 -66.74 -65.85
C PRO A 88 34.09 -65.34 -65.17
N LYS A 89 34.46 -64.25 -65.85
CA LYS A 89 34.23 -62.91 -65.36
C LYS A 89 32.77 -62.42 -65.48
N ARG A 90 31.89 -63.02 -66.29
CA ARG A 90 30.48 -62.64 -66.45
C ARG A 90 29.65 -62.98 -65.21
N GLY A 91 29.90 -64.09 -64.52
CA GLY A 91 29.21 -64.45 -63.30
C GLY A 91 29.56 -63.52 -62.15
N MET A 92 30.81 -63.07 -62.10
CA MET A 92 31.28 -62.13 -61.08
C MET A 92 30.71 -60.69 -61.26
N ILE A 93 30.59 -60.23 -62.52
CA ILE A 93 29.97 -58.91 -62.83
C ILE A 93 28.47 -58.90 -62.48
N ILE A 94 27.75 -60.00 -62.80
CA ILE A 94 26.32 -60.12 -62.41
C ILE A 94 26.17 -60.21 -60.90
N ALA A 95 27.03 -60.91 -60.20
CA ALA A 95 27.02 -61.00 -58.74
C ALA A 95 27.31 -59.61 -58.10
N PHE A 96 28.28 -58.82 -58.60
CA PHE A 96 28.58 -57.49 -58.16
C PHE A 96 27.47 -56.51 -58.54
N SER A 97 26.77 -56.63 -59.68
CA SER A 97 25.63 -55.87 -60.06
C SER A 97 24.43 -56.13 -59.16
N ILE A 98 24.19 -57.41 -58.79
CA ILE A 98 23.09 -57.72 -57.83
C ILE A 98 23.42 -57.19 -56.44
N ILE A 99 24.67 -57.37 -56.00
CA ILE A 99 25.10 -56.77 -54.70
C ILE A 99 25.01 -55.24 -54.72
N GLY A 100 25.42 -54.60 -55.81
CA GLY A 100 25.29 -53.18 -55.98
C GLY A 100 23.81 -52.68 -55.95
N ALA A 101 22.93 -53.45 -56.69
CA ALA A 101 21.49 -53.15 -56.67
C ALA A 101 20.87 -53.34 -55.28
N LEU A 102 21.27 -54.41 -54.57
CA LEU A 102 20.82 -54.62 -53.18
C LEU A 102 21.34 -53.56 -52.25
N LEU A 103 22.57 -53.10 -52.40
CA LEU A 103 23.10 -51.96 -51.63
C LEU A 103 22.34 -50.64 -51.88
N VAL A 104 22.04 -50.37 -53.15
CA VAL A 104 21.22 -49.16 -53.51
C VAL A 104 19.82 -49.29 -52.92
N LEU A 105 19.20 -50.46 -52.96
CA LEU A 105 17.90 -50.70 -52.36
C LEU A 105 17.96 -50.59 -50.82
N LEU A 106 19.00 -51.07 -50.17
CA LEU A 106 19.21 -50.93 -48.74
C LEU A 106 19.41 -49.41 -48.34
N VAL A 107 20.19 -48.70 -49.12
CA VAL A 107 20.39 -47.25 -48.91
C VAL A 107 19.07 -46.47 -49.12
N ALA A 108 18.34 -46.77 -50.20
CA ALA A 108 17.05 -46.18 -50.45
C ALA A 108 16.03 -46.52 -49.35
N ALA A 109 16.00 -47.77 -48.89
CA ALA A 109 15.15 -48.16 -47.74
C ALA A 109 15.57 -47.47 -46.46
N PHE A 110 16.87 -47.30 -46.20
CA PHE A 110 17.39 -46.59 -45.06
C PHE A 110 16.95 -45.12 -45.05
N PHE A 111 17.14 -44.38 -46.14
CA PHE A 111 16.74 -43.00 -46.24
C PHE A 111 15.21 -42.85 -46.28
N GLY A 112 14.49 -43.72 -46.97
CA GLY A 112 13.03 -43.76 -47.03
C GLY A 112 12.40 -44.01 -45.66
N THR A 113 12.95 -44.95 -44.88
CA THR A 113 12.49 -45.22 -43.51
C THR A 113 12.77 -44.02 -42.59
N ASN A 114 13.97 -43.45 -42.69
CA ASN A 114 14.31 -42.30 -41.88
C ASN A 114 13.43 -41.08 -42.21
N TRP A 115 13.11 -40.84 -43.49
CA TRP A 115 12.17 -39.79 -43.92
C TRP A 115 10.76 -40.07 -43.41
N TYR A 116 10.25 -41.31 -43.45
CA TYR A 116 8.93 -41.69 -42.95
C TYR A 116 8.76 -41.39 -41.44
N PHE A 117 9.82 -41.63 -40.66
CA PHE A 117 9.79 -41.38 -39.21
C PHE A 117 10.19 -39.96 -38.82
N GLN A 118 10.32 -39.02 -39.76
CA GLN A 118 10.72 -37.66 -39.50
C GLN A 118 9.68 -36.95 -38.61
N ASP A 119 8.37 -37.13 -38.94
CA ASP A 119 7.23 -36.53 -38.24
C ASP A 119 6.39 -37.58 -37.49
N ARG A 120 6.96 -38.76 -37.25
CA ARG A 120 6.32 -39.89 -36.60
C ARG A 120 7.24 -40.52 -35.59
N VAL A 121 6.62 -41.19 -34.61
CA VAL A 121 7.38 -41.88 -33.54
C VAL A 121 8.22 -43.00 -34.12
N ALA A 122 9.47 -43.06 -33.73
CA ALA A 122 10.46 -44.06 -34.15
C ALA A 122 10.09 -45.48 -33.68
N PRO A 123 10.53 -46.52 -34.43
CA PRO A 123 10.35 -47.90 -34.01
C PRO A 123 11.02 -48.18 -32.66
N GLY A 124 10.40 -49.03 -31.85
CA GLY A 124 10.90 -49.39 -30.52
C GLY A 124 10.59 -48.38 -29.41
N VAL A 125 9.94 -47.25 -29.71
CA VAL A 125 9.46 -46.31 -28.68
C VAL A 125 8.16 -46.82 -28.07
N ARG A 126 8.08 -46.78 -26.75
CA ARG A 126 6.92 -47.22 -25.97
C ARG A 126 6.45 -46.11 -25.06
N PHE A 127 5.13 -46.07 -24.83
CA PHE A 127 4.49 -45.22 -23.88
C PHE A 127 3.62 -46.06 -22.94
N GLY A 128 4.01 -46.15 -21.69
CA GLY A 128 3.48 -47.17 -20.80
C GLY A 128 3.78 -48.57 -21.36
N ASN A 129 2.77 -49.44 -21.40
CA ASN A 129 2.90 -50.80 -21.94
C ASN A 129 2.62 -50.89 -23.44
N VAL A 130 2.34 -49.76 -24.13
CA VAL A 130 1.90 -49.73 -25.53
C VAL A 130 3.02 -49.24 -26.45
N SER A 131 3.19 -49.93 -27.60
CA SER A 131 4.07 -49.46 -28.70
C SER A 131 3.35 -48.31 -29.44
N VAL A 132 4.04 -47.18 -29.60
CA VAL A 132 3.52 -46.01 -30.30
C VAL A 132 4.22 -45.75 -31.64
N MET A 133 4.92 -46.75 -32.17
CA MET A 133 5.62 -46.67 -33.44
C MET A 133 4.73 -46.13 -34.57
N GLY A 134 5.25 -45.19 -35.36
CA GLY A 134 4.60 -44.63 -36.53
C GLY A 134 3.44 -43.67 -36.26
N LYS A 135 3.13 -43.40 -34.98
CA LYS A 135 2.07 -42.47 -34.59
C LYS A 135 2.48 -41.03 -34.85
N THR A 136 1.50 -40.22 -35.29
CA THR A 136 1.61 -38.77 -35.50
C THR A 136 1.35 -37.99 -34.24
N GLU A 137 1.65 -36.68 -34.20
CA GLU A 137 1.40 -35.80 -33.07
C GLU A 137 -0.07 -35.82 -32.63
N SER A 138 -1.02 -35.79 -33.58
CA SER A 138 -2.45 -35.82 -33.27
C SER A 138 -2.88 -37.12 -32.63
N GLU A 139 -2.43 -38.28 -33.17
CA GLU A 139 -2.73 -39.57 -32.61
C GLU A 139 -2.11 -39.76 -31.22
N LEU A 140 -0.88 -39.25 -31.03
CA LEU A 140 -0.21 -39.27 -29.73
C LEU A 140 -0.93 -38.48 -28.67
N THR A 141 -1.48 -37.28 -29.03
CA THR A 141 -2.27 -36.46 -28.13
C THR A 141 -3.46 -37.27 -27.60
N GLY A 142 -4.16 -38.00 -28.46
CA GLY A 142 -5.26 -38.87 -28.06
C GLY A 142 -4.78 -40.03 -27.14
N ILE A 143 -3.68 -40.69 -27.50
CA ILE A 143 -3.10 -41.79 -26.71
C ILE A 143 -2.66 -41.32 -25.33
N VAL A 144 -2.00 -40.16 -25.25
CA VAL A 144 -1.56 -39.57 -23.96
C VAL A 144 -2.75 -39.22 -23.07
N ASN A 145 -3.77 -38.57 -23.63
CA ASN A 145 -4.98 -38.21 -22.87
C ASN A 145 -5.71 -39.48 -22.38
N GLN A 146 -5.84 -40.48 -23.22
CA GLN A 146 -6.46 -41.76 -22.84
C GLN A 146 -5.64 -42.46 -21.73
N ALA A 147 -4.33 -42.54 -21.87
CA ALA A 147 -3.49 -43.15 -20.86
C ALA A 147 -3.53 -42.41 -19.51
N VAL A 148 -3.63 -41.06 -19.52
CA VAL A 148 -3.85 -40.25 -18.29
C VAL A 148 -5.18 -40.63 -17.65
N SER A 149 -6.25 -40.73 -18.44
CA SER A 149 -7.58 -41.13 -17.96
C SER A 149 -7.60 -42.55 -17.37
N ASP A 150 -6.91 -43.50 -18.04
CA ASP A 150 -6.84 -44.89 -17.64
C ASP A 150 -5.95 -45.12 -16.41
N SER A 151 -5.09 -44.13 -16.07
CA SER A 151 -4.20 -44.17 -14.91
C SER A 151 -4.92 -43.80 -13.60
N ALA A 152 -6.23 -43.94 -13.52
CA ALA A 152 -6.99 -43.66 -12.29
C ALA A 152 -6.59 -44.64 -11.17
N ILE A 153 -6.53 -44.09 -9.94
CA ILE A 153 -6.20 -44.85 -8.73
C ILE A 153 -7.45 -44.97 -7.87
N THR A 154 -7.80 -46.21 -7.50
CA THR A 154 -8.85 -46.49 -6.53
C THR A 154 -8.21 -46.73 -5.17
N VAL A 155 -8.56 -45.91 -4.20
CA VAL A 155 -8.06 -46.01 -2.83
C VAL A 155 -9.20 -46.49 -1.94
N THR A 156 -8.94 -47.50 -1.13
CA THR A 156 -9.88 -48.05 -0.15
C THR A 156 -9.31 -47.82 1.24
N ASP A 157 -10.11 -47.32 2.15
CA ASP A 157 -9.71 -47.18 3.56
C ASP A 157 -9.93 -48.45 4.37
N SER A 158 -9.58 -48.43 5.64
CA SER A 158 -9.76 -49.55 6.57
C SER A 158 -11.23 -49.88 6.88
N GLU A 159 -12.15 -48.96 6.57
CA GLU A 159 -13.59 -49.07 6.80
C GLU A 159 -14.34 -49.56 5.57
N GLY A 160 -13.65 -49.69 4.42
CA GLY A 160 -14.20 -50.14 3.15
C GLY A 160 -14.74 -49.01 2.27
N ASN A 161 -14.55 -47.73 2.63
CA ASN A 161 -14.88 -46.61 1.77
C ASN A 161 -13.92 -46.56 0.58
N ASN A 162 -14.46 -46.30 -0.61
CA ASN A 162 -13.69 -46.30 -1.84
C ASN A 162 -13.74 -44.95 -2.54
N VAL A 163 -12.57 -44.44 -2.87
CA VAL A 163 -12.41 -43.22 -3.68
C VAL A 163 -11.64 -43.55 -4.95
N LYS A 164 -12.24 -43.32 -6.12
CA LYS A 164 -11.56 -43.39 -7.42
C LYS A 164 -11.16 -41.99 -7.87
N ALA A 165 -9.89 -41.75 -7.98
CA ALA A 165 -9.33 -40.46 -8.37
C ALA A 165 -8.49 -40.55 -9.65
N GLY A 166 -8.65 -39.56 -10.53
CA GLY A 166 -7.73 -39.32 -11.62
C GLY A 166 -6.44 -38.67 -11.11
N LEU A 167 -5.40 -38.68 -11.95
CA LEU A 167 -4.10 -38.11 -11.60
C LEU A 167 -4.18 -36.61 -11.21
N ASP A 168 -5.09 -35.88 -11.84
CA ASP A 168 -5.33 -34.45 -11.56
C ASP A 168 -5.78 -34.19 -10.10
N LYS A 169 -6.68 -35.01 -9.58
CA LYS A 169 -7.16 -34.98 -8.18
C LYS A 169 -6.04 -35.39 -7.21
N LEU A 170 -5.17 -36.27 -7.64
CA LEU A 170 -4.00 -36.72 -6.86
C LEU A 170 -2.78 -35.77 -7.01
N GLY A 171 -3.00 -34.51 -7.29
CA GLY A 171 -1.93 -33.52 -7.32
C GLY A 171 -0.96 -33.61 -8.50
N VAL A 172 -1.30 -34.36 -9.56
CA VAL A 172 -0.45 -34.49 -10.75
C VAL A 172 -0.89 -33.52 -11.83
N THR A 173 0.02 -32.65 -12.24
CA THR A 173 -0.20 -31.77 -13.40
C THR A 173 0.58 -32.34 -14.59
N VAL A 174 -0.15 -32.89 -15.57
CA VAL A 174 0.43 -33.49 -16.77
C VAL A 174 0.59 -32.44 -17.87
N ASN A 175 1.80 -32.38 -18.44
CA ASN A 175 2.07 -31.60 -19.66
C ASN A 175 1.95 -32.49 -20.89
N VAL A 176 0.74 -32.63 -21.43
CA VAL A 176 0.44 -33.46 -22.60
C VAL A 176 1.30 -33.05 -23.79
N LYS A 177 1.41 -31.77 -24.10
CA LYS A 177 2.19 -31.25 -25.22
C LYS A 177 3.69 -31.61 -25.11
N GLN A 178 4.26 -31.51 -23.92
CA GLN A 178 5.65 -31.89 -23.70
C GLN A 178 5.84 -33.42 -23.77
N THR A 179 4.88 -34.21 -23.27
CA THR A 179 4.90 -35.66 -23.38
C THR A 179 4.90 -36.10 -24.85
N VAL A 180 4.03 -35.50 -25.66
CA VAL A 180 3.95 -35.79 -27.12
C VAL A 180 5.25 -35.44 -27.82
N ARG A 181 5.86 -34.28 -27.50
CA ARG A 181 7.18 -33.92 -28.03
C ARG A 181 8.25 -34.95 -27.65
N ASN A 182 8.30 -35.33 -26.38
CA ASN A 182 9.26 -36.33 -25.90
C ASN A 182 9.11 -37.68 -26.62
N LEU A 183 7.88 -38.06 -27.03
CA LEU A 183 7.59 -39.25 -27.80
C LEU A 183 8.09 -39.14 -29.25
N LEU A 184 7.88 -38.00 -29.91
CA LEU A 184 8.35 -37.73 -31.27
C LEU A 184 9.88 -37.63 -31.33
N ASP A 185 10.46 -37.00 -30.32
CA ASP A 185 11.90 -36.75 -30.21
C ASP A 185 12.66 -37.97 -29.69
N ALA A 186 11.94 -38.99 -29.21
CA ALA A 186 12.57 -40.21 -28.73
C ALA A 186 13.42 -40.86 -29.85
N LYS A 187 14.70 -41.17 -29.54
CA LYS A 187 15.70 -41.73 -30.46
C LYS A 187 16.14 -40.79 -31.60
N SER A 188 15.79 -39.48 -31.56
CA SER A 188 16.15 -38.48 -32.61
C SER A 188 17.65 -38.16 -32.66
N GLY A 189 18.41 -38.42 -31.56
CA GLY A 189 19.82 -38.03 -31.45
C GLY A 189 20.78 -38.81 -32.34
N ASN A 190 20.37 -39.98 -32.91
CA ASN A 190 21.21 -40.76 -33.79
C ASN A 190 20.37 -41.49 -34.86
N ILE A 191 20.70 -41.26 -36.13
CA ILE A 191 19.97 -41.78 -37.29
C ILE A 191 19.90 -43.30 -37.31
N PHE A 192 20.94 -44.02 -36.86
CA PHE A 192 20.97 -45.46 -36.83
C PHE A 192 20.11 -46.05 -35.70
N THR A 193 20.12 -45.42 -34.53
CA THR A 193 19.25 -45.83 -33.42
C THR A 193 17.80 -45.49 -33.68
N ARG A 194 17.54 -44.40 -34.43
CA ARG A 194 16.18 -43.95 -34.76
C ARG A 194 15.37 -45.00 -35.50
N ILE A 195 15.94 -45.65 -36.51
CA ILE A 195 15.25 -46.67 -37.34
C ILE A 195 15.41 -48.09 -36.80
N ASN A 196 16.21 -48.32 -35.76
CA ASN A 196 16.45 -49.66 -35.20
C ASN A 196 15.26 -50.09 -34.30
N PRO A 197 14.46 -51.10 -34.71
CA PRO A 197 13.32 -51.57 -33.91
C PRO A 197 13.71 -52.31 -32.62
N PHE A 198 14.95 -52.79 -32.53
CA PHE A 198 15.44 -53.51 -31.37
C PHE A 198 15.94 -52.60 -30.25
N ALA A 199 16.26 -51.34 -30.58
CA ALA A 199 16.58 -50.33 -29.59
C ALA A 199 15.28 -49.81 -28.97
N LYS A 200 14.94 -50.32 -27.79
CA LYS A 200 13.72 -49.89 -27.04
C LYS A 200 13.98 -48.60 -26.27
N GLN A 201 12.99 -47.73 -26.23
CA GLN A 201 12.98 -46.53 -25.39
C GLN A 201 11.58 -46.31 -24.82
N ASP A 202 11.48 -46.34 -23.49
CA ASP A 202 10.25 -46.03 -22.78
C ASP A 202 10.20 -44.51 -22.49
N VAL A 203 9.07 -43.89 -22.78
CA VAL A 203 8.83 -42.46 -22.51
C VAL A 203 7.75 -42.39 -21.44
N ARG A 204 8.03 -41.58 -20.40
CA ARG A 204 7.12 -41.34 -19.30
C ARG A 204 6.29 -40.07 -19.54
N LEU A 205 5.23 -39.89 -18.76
CA LEU A 205 4.50 -38.60 -18.70
C LEU A 205 5.45 -37.48 -18.26
N SER A 206 5.38 -36.35 -18.96
CA SER A 206 5.94 -35.10 -18.46
C SER A 206 4.96 -34.51 -17.48
N ALA A 207 5.22 -34.61 -16.19
CA ALA A 207 4.31 -34.20 -15.15
C ALA A 207 5.07 -33.67 -13.93
N THR A 208 4.40 -32.78 -13.18
CA THR A 208 4.78 -32.39 -11.83
C THR A 208 3.82 -33.00 -10.82
N THR A 209 4.30 -33.34 -9.64
CA THR A 209 3.50 -33.92 -8.56
C THR A 209 3.53 -33.02 -7.35
N ASP A 210 2.38 -32.79 -6.75
CA ASP A 210 2.18 -32.05 -5.52
C ASP A 210 1.65 -33.00 -4.44
N ASN A 211 2.55 -33.50 -3.60
CA ASN A 211 2.21 -34.50 -2.58
C ASN A 211 1.28 -33.91 -1.50
N TYR A 212 1.34 -32.59 -1.27
CA TYR A 212 0.44 -31.94 -0.31
C TYR A 212 -1.01 -31.95 -0.82
N LYS A 213 -1.22 -31.60 -2.09
CA LYS A 213 -2.58 -31.70 -2.70
C LYS A 213 -3.09 -33.12 -2.68
N LEU A 214 -2.23 -34.10 -2.90
CA LEU A 214 -2.59 -35.51 -2.83
C LEU A 214 -3.04 -35.90 -1.43
N SER A 215 -2.25 -35.60 -0.40
CA SER A 215 -2.58 -35.89 1.00
C SER A 215 -3.87 -35.19 1.42
N THR A 216 -3.98 -33.89 1.12
CA THR A 216 -5.20 -33.10 1.42
C THR A 216 -6.43 -33.72 0.78
N TYR A 217 -6.35 -34.07 -0.52
CA TYR A 217 -7.47 -34.69 -1.22
C TYR A 217 -7.88 -36.03 -0.60
N LEU A 218 -6.93 -36.90 -0.25
CA LEU A 218 -7.24 -38.19 0.38
C LEU A 218 -7.89 -37.98 1.75
N THR A 219 -7.37 -37.08 2.55
CA THR A 219 -7.93 -36.77 3.87
C THR A 219 -9.32 -36.17 3.75
N GLU A 220 -9.56 -35.28 2.80
CA GLU A 220 -10.90 -34.72 2.55
C GLU A 220 -11.92 -35.74 2.08
N GLN A 221 -11.51 -36.79 1.39
CA GLN A 221 -12.41 -37.80 0.84
C GLN A 221 -12.64 -39.00 1.77
N LEU A 222 -11.68 -39.33 2.62
CA LEU A 222 -11.70 -40.57 3.41
C LEU A 222 -11.87 -40.31 4.91
N VAL A 223 -11.37 -39.17 5.43
CA VAL A 223 -11.51 -38.84 6.87
C VAL A 223 -12.73 -37.98 7.08
N GLU A 224 -13.55 -38.29 8.06
CA GLU A 224 -14.69 -37.47 8.45
C GLU A 224 -14.23 -36.08 8.93
N GLU A 225 -15.02 -35.04 8.65
CA GLU A 225 -14.65 -33.66 8.93
C GLU A 225 -14.28 -33.43 10.40
N GLN A 226 -15.02 -34.06 11.30
CA GLN A 226 -14.82 -33.95 12.76
C GLN A 226 -13.51 -34.60 13.26
N ASP A 227 -12.97 -35.56 12.48
CA ASP A 227 -11.74 -36.28 12.81
C ASP A 227 -10.49 -35.70 12.16
N ARG A 228 -10.65 -34.67 11.31
CA ARG A 228 -9.51 -34.02 10.65
C ARG A 228 -8.79 -33.08 11.59
N ALA A 229 -7.48 -32.98 11.45
CA ALA A 229 -6.71 -31.97 12.15
C ALA A 229 -7.08 -30.57 11.68
N VAL A 230 -7.26 -29.67 12.64
CA VAL A 230 -7.61 -28.26 12.38
C VAL A 230 -6.44 -27.38 12.85
N ALA A 231 -5.99 -26.49 11.99
CA ALA A 231 -4.95 -25.53 12.33
C ALA A 231 -5.47 -24.44 13.28
N SER A 232 -4.71 -24.07 14.30
CA SER A 232 -4.96 -22.85 15.07
C SER A 232 -4.81 -21.64 14.16
N ASN A 233 -5.62 -20.61 14.40
CA ASN A 233 -5.61 -19.38 13.61
C ASN A 233 -5.81 -18.17 14.53
N ILE A 234 -5.67 -16.96 13.98
CA ILE A 234 -5.97 -15.71 14.69
C ILE A 234 -6.97 -14.87 13.92
N SER A 235 -7.81 -14.16 14.64
CA SER A 235 -8.77 -13.21 14.07
C SER A 235 -8.91 -11.98 14.96
N TYR A 236 -9.25 -10.84 14.36
CA TYR A 236 -9.52 -9.62 15.12
C TYR A 236 -10.91 -9.70 15.76
N ASP A 237 -10.96 -9.57 17.08
CA ASP A 237 -12.20 -9.43 17.84
C ASP A 237 -12.49 -7.95 18.12
N ALA A 238 -13.57 -7.44 17.55
CA ALA A 238 -13.97 -6.05 17.67
C ALA A 238 -14.43 -5.66 19.09
N ASN A 239 -14.84 -6.62 19.92
CA ASN A 239 -15.29 -6.36 21.30
C ASN A 239 -14.08 -6.10 22.21
N SER A 240 -13.09 -6.98 22.16
CA SER A 240 -11.86 -6.84 22.92
C SER A 240 -10.83 -5.91 22.26
N LYS A 241 -11.05 -5.52 20.98
CA LYS A 241 -10.13 -4.75 20.14
C LYS A 241 -8.74 -5.36 20.04
N LYS A 242 -8.69 -6.69 19.92
CA LYS A 242 -7.45 -7.47 19.88
C LYS A 242 -7.57 -8.60 18.88
N PHE A 243 -6.42 -9.06 18.40
CA PHE A 243 -6.32 -10.35 17.74
C PHE A 243 -6.34 -11.45 18.80
N ILE A 244 -7.26 -12.39 18.65
CA ILE A 244 -7.45 -13.54 19.53
C ILE A 244 -7.12 -14.82 18.77
N VAL A 245 -6.73 -15.86 19.51
CA VAL A 245 -6.47 -17.20 18.97
C VAL A 245 -7.77 -17.98 18.91
N THR A 246 -8.00 -18.62 17.77
CA THR A 246 -8.96 -19.73 17.64
C THR A 246 -8.12 -21.01 17.64
N GLU A 247 -8.27 -21.80 18.69
CA GLU A 247 -7.51 -23.05 18.84
C GLU A 247 -7.99 -24.08 17.81
N GLY A 248 -7.02 -24.78 17.22
CA GLY A 248 -7.26 -25.93 16.38
C GLY A 248 -7.25 -27.23 17.20
N ASN A 249 -7.21 -28.38 16.54
CA ASN A 249 -7.11 -29.68 17.17
C ASN A 249 -6.22 -30.63 16.34
N GLU A 250 -5.66 -31.61 17.03
CA GLU A 250 -5.09 -32.81 16.40
C GLU A 250 -6.17 -33.61 15.71
N GLY A 251 -5.81 -34.48 14.78
CA GLY A 251 -6.76 -35.28 14.06
C GLY A 251 -6.12 -36.48 13.37
N LYS A 252 -6.80 -36.97 12.34
CA LYS A 252 -6.34 -38.10 11.52
C LYS A 252 -6.10 -37.66 10.07
N GLU A 253 -5.18 -38.34 9.41
CA GLU A 253 -5.00 -38.27 7.97
C GLU A 253 -4.96 -39.66 7.37
N ALA A 254 -5.32 -39.77 6.08
CA ALA A 254 -5.10 -41.00 5.30
C ALA A 254 -3.62 -41.02 4.89
N ASP A 255 -2.86 -42.09 5.28
CA ASP A 255 -1.44 -42.19 4.93
C ASP A 255 -1.25 -42.16 3.41
N PRO A 256 -0.59 -41.16 2.86
CA PRO A 256 -0.46 -40.98 1.43
C PRO A 256 0.66 -41.83 0.79
N SER A 257 1.46 -42.52 1.59
CA SER A 257 2.74 -43.12 1.16
C SER A 257 2.57 -44.08 -0.03
N ASP A 258 1.62 -45.02 0.06
CA ASP A 258 1.36 -45.98 -1.01
C ASP A 258 0.72 -45.32 -2.22
N VAL A 259 -0.11 -44.30 -2.02
CA VAL A 259 -0.71 -43.54 -3.12
C VAL A 259 0.33 -42.72 -3.86
N ILE A 260 1.29 -42.12 -3.16
CA ILE A 260 2.44 -41.41 -3.76
C ILE A 260 3.27 -42.39 -4.61
N ALA A 261 3.51 -43.63 -4.13
CA ALA A 261 4.21 -44.63 -4.89
C ALA A 261 3.42 -45.06 -6.15
N ALA A 262 2.09 -45.23 -6.02
CA ALA A 262 1.20 -45.54 -7.13
C ALA A 262 1.16 -44.42 -8.19
N VAL A 263 1.11 -43.17 -7.76
CA VAL A 263 1.19 -41.98 -8.64
C VAL A 263 2.52 -41.96 -9.40
N LYS A 264 3.66 -42.17 -8.73
CA LYS A 264 4.98 -42.25 -9.38
C LYS A 264 5.02 -43.36 -10.43
N LYS A 265 4.41 -44.52 -10.13
CA LYS A 265 4.26 -45.63 -11.09
C LYS A 265 3.38 -45.21 -12.26
N ALA A 266 2.23 -44.58 -12.05
CA ALA A 266 1.34 -44.14 -13.11
C ALA A 266 1.99 -43.07 -14.03
N VAL A 267 2.85 -42.19 -13.49
CA VAL A 267 3.61 -41.21 -14.27
C VAL A 267 4.70 -41.89 -15.12
N SER A 268 5.35 -42.94 -14.59
CA SER A 268 6.40 -43.65 -15.30
C SER A 268 5.87 -44.69 -16.30
N GLN A 269 4.75 -45.33 -15.98
CA GLN A 269 4.07 -46.36 -16.77
C GLN A 269 2.57 -46.06 -16.87
N PRO A 270 2.16 -45.05 -17.65
CA PRO A 270 0.76 -44.63 -17.73
C PRO A 270 -0.11 -45.64 -18.48
N GLY A 271 -1.43 -45.58 -18.20
CA GLY A 271 -2.43 -46.36 -18.89
C GLY A 271 -2.95 -47.59 -18.11
N GLU A 272 -2.58 -47.75 -16.84
CA GLU A 272 -3.09 -48.83 -15.98
C GLU A 272 -3.75 -48.28 -14.73
N ALA A 273 -5.01 -48.64 -14.49
CA ALA A 273 -5.69 -48.37 -13.25
C ALA A 273 -5.09 -49.16 -12.08
N GLN A 274 -4.93 -48.52 -10.93
CA GLN A 274 -4.38 -49.16 -9.75
C GLN A 274 -5.44 -49.20 -8.63
N LYS A 275 -5.34 -50.20 -7.75
CA LYS A 275 -6.15 -50.31 -6.53
C LYS A 275 -5.22 -50.54 -5.36
N LEU A 276 -5.43 -49.85 -4.28
CA LEU A 276 -4.64 -49.96 -3.07
C LEU A 276 -5.47 -49.59 -1.84
N SER A 277 -5.01 -49.98 -0.66
CA SER A 277 -5.62 -49.64 0.61
C SER A 277 -4.75 -48.66 1.36
N VAL A 278 -5.36 -47.75 2.10
CA VAL A 278 -4.68 -46.82 2.98
C VAL A 278 -5.10 -47.02 4.44
N MET A 279 -4.20 -46.70 5.34
CA MET A 279 -4.46 -46.68 6.77
C MET A 279 -4.61 -45.23 7.23
N TYR A 280 -5.24 -45.04 8.37
CA TYR A 280 -5.27 -43.74 9.05
C TYR A 280 -4.07 -43.62 10.00
N SER A 281 -3.51 -42.45 10.09
CA SER A 281 -2.52 -42.08 11.09
C SER A 281 -2.96 -40.84 11.85
N ASP A 282 -2.63 -40.75 13.13
CA ASP A 282 -2.82 -39.55 13.90
C ASP A 282 -1.84 -38.48 13.42
N VAL A 283 -2.34 -37.26 13.24
CA VAL A 283 -1.56 -36.13 12.78
C VAL A 283 -1.71 -34.96 13.77
N ALA A 284 -0.58 -34.36 14.08
CA ALA A 284 -0.55 -33.19 14.93
C ALA A 284 -1.24 -32.00 14.27
N MET A 285 -1.68 -31.06 15.09
CA MET A 285 -2.26 -29.78 14.67
C MET A 285 -1.30 -29.05 13.68
N PRO A 286 -1.76 -28.71 12.47
CA PRO A 286 -0.88 -28.14 11.44
C PRO A 286 -0.23 -26.82 11.80
N ILE A 287 -0.95 -25.98 12.55
CA ILE A 287 -0.42 -24.75 13.16
C ILE A 287 -0.74 -24.83 14.65
N THR A 288 0.27 -24.82 15.50
CA THR A 288 0.10 -25.00 16.93
C THR A 288 -0.50 -23.75 17.61
N VAL A 289 -1.06 -23.92 18.80
CA VAL A 289 -1.59 -22.83 19.63
C VAL A 289 -0.48 -21.82 19.96
N GLU A 290 0.76 -22.29 20.22
CA GLU A 290 1.90 -21.41 20.49
C GLU A 290 2.24 -20.54 19.29
N THR A 291 2.23 -21.10 18.08
CA THR A 291 2.47 -20.34 16.84
C THR A 291 1.39 -19.28 16.64
N ALA A 292 0.12 -19.65 16.82
CA ALA A 292 -1.01 -18.72 16.72
C ALA A 292 -0.94 -17.64 17.81
N THR A 293 -0.56 -18.00 19.05
CA THR A 293 -0.39 -17.05 20.16
C THR A 293 0.73 -16.05 19.87
N SER A 294 1.85 -16.52 19.34
CA SER A 294 2.95 -15.65 18.91
C SER A 294 2.50 -14.65 17.85
N ALA A 295 1.77 -15.12 16.83
CA ALA A 295 1.24 -14.27 15.76
C ALA A 295 0.20 -13.26 16.29
N ALA A 296 -0.68 -13.67 17.22
CA ALA A 296 -1.63 -12.79 17.88
C ALA A 296 -0.93 -11.69 18.70
N ASN A 297 0.11 -12.06 19.46
CA ASN A 297 0.91 -11.10 20.22
C ASN A 297 1.61 -10.11 19.30
N ASP A 298 2.15 -10.57 18.19
CA ASP A 298 2.78 -9.73 17.18
C ASP A 298 1.78 -8.78 16.52
N ALA A 299 0.59 -9.23 16.19
CA ALA A 299 -0.48 -8.38 15.66
C ALA A 299 -0.92 -7.33 16.71
N ASN A 300 -1.15 -7.75 17.94
CA ASN A 300 -1.56 -6.87 19.03
C ASN A 300 -0.49 -5.83 19.39
N LYS A 301 0.78 -6.19 19.28
CA LYS A 301 1.88 -5.24 19.45
C LYS A 301 1.80 -4.10 18.44
N ARG A 302 1.38 -4.37 17.19
CA ARG A 302 1.21 -3.33 16.17
C ARG A 302 0.05 -2.40 16.48
N LEU A 303 -1.03 -2.91 17.08
CA LEU A 303 -2.16 -2.09 17.51
C LEU A 303 -1.79 -1.15 18.67
N THR A 304 -0.89 -1.57 19.53
CA THR A 304 -0.42 -0.78 20.69
C THR A 304 0.77 0.12 20.37
N SER A 305 1.44 -0.11 19.26
CA SER A 305 2.55 0.72 18.80
C SER A 305 2.04 2.02 18.20
N SER A 306 2.40 3.15 18.83
CA SER A 306 1.97 4.47 18.35
C SER A 306 2.62 4.80 17.00
N LEU A 307 1.81 5.03 15.98
CA LEU A 307 2.21 5.59 14.69
C LEU A 307 1.68 7.01 14.60
N VAL A 308 2.57 7.99 14.68
CA VAL A 308 2.24 9.42 14.69
C VAL A 308 2.75 10.06 13.42
N ILE A 309 1.86 10.72 12.68
CA ILE A 309 2.20 11.44 11.45
C ILE A 309 2.19 12.94 11.76
N GLY A 310 3.29 13.63 11.53
CA GLY A 310 3.43 15.07 11.74
C GLY A 310 3.47 15.87 10.43
N ASN A 311 3.05 17.14 10.50
CA ASN A 311 3.15 18.08 9.38
C ASN A 311 4.42 18.98 9.44
N SER A 312 5.36 18.68 10.33
CA SER A 312 6.58 19.47 10.59
C SER A 312 6.33 20.94 11.03
N LYS A 313 5.08 21.31 11.34
CA LYS A 313 4.66 22.65 11.78
C LYS A 313 3.80 22.60 13.05
N GLY A 314 3.91 21.51 13.81
CA GLY A 314 3.30 21.35 15.13
C GLY A 314 2.01 20.54 15.17
N LYS A 315 1.33 20.28 14.05
CA LYS A 315 0.19 19.35 14.03
C LYS A 315 0.65 17.92 13.86
N THR A 316 0.05 17.01 14.63
CA THR A 316 0.28 15.59 14.56
C THR A 316 -1.04 14.83 14.50
N PHE A 317 -1.00 13.66 13.90
CA PHE A 317 -2.12 12.73 13.81
C PHE A 317 -1.66 11.31 14.16
N THR A 318 -2.21 10.74 15.22
CA THR A 318 -1.96 9.35 15.61
C THR A 318 -2.93 8.45 14.87
N LEU A 319 -2.41 7.42 14.21
CA LEU A 319 -3.24 6.44 13.50
C LEU A 319 -4.04 5.61 14.51
N PRO A 320 -5.37 5.49 14.32
CA PRO A 320 -6.21 4.71 15.22
C PRO A 320 -5.91 3.22 15.13
N ALA A 321 -5.82 2.53 16.27
CA ALA A 321 -5.59 1.09 16.35
C ALA A 321 -6.66 0.28 15.59
N ASP A 322 -7.93 0.71 15.65
CA ASP A 322 -9.04 0.06 14.96
C ASP A 322 -8.88 0.12 13.41
N GLU A 323 -8.22 1.15 12.88
CA GLU A 323 -7.91 1.24 11.45
C GLU A 323 -6.69 0.36 11.11
N ILE A 324 -5.65 0.37 11.95
CA ILE A 324 -4.49 -0.52 11.78
C ILE A 324 -4.95 -1.99 11.76
N ALA A 325 -5.89 -2.37 12.63
CA ALA A 325 -6.43 -3.73 12.67
C ALA A 325 -7.05 -4.17 11.33
N LYS A 326 -7.73 -3.26 10.63
CA LYS A 326 -8.35 -3.54 9.33
C LYS A 326 -7.33 -3.79 8.22
N TRP A 327 -6.12 -3.25 8.35
CA TRP A 327 -5.05 -3.39 7.36
C TRP A 327 -4.26 -4.68 7.54
N ILE A 328 -4.32 -5.29 8.73
CA ILE A 328 -3.59 -6.53 9.02
C ILE A 328 -4.30 -7.70 8.34
N GLN A 329 -3.59 -8.36 7.43
CA GLN A 329 -4.00 -9.60 6.76
C GLN A 329 -3.25 -10.77 7.39
N VAL A 330 -3.99 -11.69 7.98
CA VAL A 330 -3.45 -12.93 8.53
C VAL A 330 -3.23 -13.92 7.41
N LYS A 331 -2.02 -14.45 7.26
CA LYS A 331 -1.63 -15.40 6.21
C LYS A 331 -1.13 -16.70 6.86
N PRO A 332 -2.02 -17.66 7.14
CA PRO A 332 -1.61 -18.97 7.61
C PRO A 332 -0.95 -19.76 6.47
N ASP A 333 0.17 -20.42 6.76
CA ASP A 333 0.84 -21.38 5.89
C ASP A 333 0.82 -22.74 6.60
N ILE A 334 -0.16 -23.56 6.23
CA ILE A 334 -0.40 -24.87 6.84
C ILE A 334 0.79 -25.82 6.58
N GLN A 335 1.42 -25.74 5.40
CA GLN A 335 2.56 -26.60 5.04
C GLN A 335 3.80 -26.32 5.88
N LYS A 336 4.00 -25.04 6.28
CA LYS A 336 5.13 -24.63 7.12
C LYS A 336 4.78 -24.58 8.60
N GLY A 337 3.51 -24.72 8.95
CA GLY A 337 3.04 -24.57 10.32
C GLY A 337 3.23 -23.14 10.87
N THR A 338 3.11 -22.11 10.03
CA THR A 338 3.38 -20.72 10.41
C THR A 338 2.21 -19.80 10.10
N ILE A 339 2.12 -18.69 10.83
CA ILE A 339 1.24 -17.56 10.50
C ILE A 339 2.10 -16.33 10.26
N THR A 340 1.94 -15.71 9.11
CA THR A 340 2.59 -14.43 8.80
C THR A 340 1.57 -13.31 8.70
N LEU A 341 2.01 -12.08 9.05
CA LEU A 341 1.19 -10.88 8.92
C LEU A 341 1.58 -10.15 7.64
N ALA A 342 0.60 -9.80 6.84
CA ALA A 342 0.73 -8.91 5.70
C ALA A 342 -0.17 -7.69 5.91
N TYR A 343 -0.04 -6.67 5.07
CA TYR A 343 -0.78 -5.43 5.21
C TYR A 343 -1.42 -5.02 3.89
N ASP A 344 -2.65 -4.55 3.98
CA ASP A 344 -3.41 -4.03 2.84
C ASP A 344 -2.93 -2.62 2.48
N GLN A 345 -2.05 -2.53 1.49
CA GLN A 345 -1.46 -1.27 1.04
C GLN A 345 -2.49 -0.31 0.45
N ASP A 346 -3.49 -0.84 -0.25
CA ASP A 346 -4.53 -0.02 -0.89
C ASP A 346 -5.49 0.55 0.16
N ALA A 347 -5.79 -0.21 1.20
CA ALA A 347 -6.56 0.28 2.34
C ALA A 347 -5.81 1.39 3.10
N ILE A 348 -4.49 1.23 3.34
CA ILE A 348 -3.64 2.27 3.95
C ILE A 348 -3.67 3.55 3.11
N LYS A 349 -3.41 3.47 1.80
CA LYS A 349 -3.43 4.62 0.89
C LYS A 349 -4.79 5.31 0.88
N THR A 350 -5.86 4.53 0.79
CA THR A 350 -7.23 5.04 0.78
C THR A 350 -7.55 5.79 2.06
N TYR A 351 -7.22 5.23 3.21
CA TYR A 351 -7.47 5.87 4.49
C TYR A 351 -6.70 7.20 4.63
N LEU A 352 -5.41 7.21 4.30
CA LEU A 352 -4.57 8.40 4.41
C LEU A 352 -5.04 9.49 3.44
N SER A 353 -5.39 9.15 2.20
CA SER A 353 -5.89 10.13 1.22
C SER A 353 -7.18 10.81 1.67
N GLN A 354 -8.05 10.10 2.38
CA GLN A 354 -9.33 10.63 2.87
C GLN A 354 -9.22 11.45 4.15
N ASN A 355 -8.19 11.18 4.98
CA ASN A 355 -8.15 11.69 6.35
C ASN A 355 -6.96 12.60 6.65
N LEU A 356 -5.81 12.42 5.98
CA LEU A 356 -4.57 13.08 6.39
C LEU A 356 -4.65 14.60 6.27
N ALA A 357 -5.18 15.13 5.16
CA ALA A 357 -5.38 16.55 4.96
C ALA A 357 -6.29 17.16 6.03
N LYS A 358 -7.43 16.50 6.33
CA LYS A 358 -8.37 16.96 7.37
C LYS A 358 -7.74 17.09 8.76
N LYS A 359 -6.68 16.32 9.04
CA LYS A 359 -6.01 16.28 10.34
C LYS A 359 -4.77 17.16 10.41
N LEU A 360 -4.07 17.32 9.31
CA LEU A 360 -2.75 17.97 9.29
C LEU A 360 -2.73 19.33 8.56
N ASP A 361 -3.72 19.63 7.72
CA ASP A 361 -3.80 20.94 7.09
C ASP A 361 -3.99 22.05 8.15
N GLN A 362 -3.42 23.19 7.87
CA GLN A 362 -3.44 24.34 8.74
C GLN A 362 -3.63 25.60 7.91
N ASP A 363 -4.65 26.35 8.21
CA ASP A 363 -4.91 27.62 7.56
C ASP A 363 -3.82 28.64 7.90
N MET A 364 -3.50 29.48 6.92
CA MET A 364 -2.59 30.60 7.13
C MET A 364 -3.29 31.67 7.96
N VAL A 365 -2.61 32.18 8.98
CA VAL A 365 -3.04 33.37 9.74
C VAL A 365 -2.09 34.51 9.40
N VAL A 366 -2.66 35.65 8.99
CA VAL A 366 -1.88 36.86 8.70
C VAL A 366 -1.31 37.41 9.99
N GLU A 367 -0.01 37.72 10.02
CA GLU A 367 0.57 38.49 11.13
C GLU A 367 0.15 39.94 11.01
N LYS A 368 -0.40 40.49 12.10
CA LYS A 368 -0.75 41.89 12.18
C LYS A 368 0.10 42.60 13.23
N ASN A 369 0.83 43.62 12.84
CA ASN A 369 1.69 44.36 13.72
C ASN A 369 1.48 45.88 13.59
N ILE A 370 1.96 46.60 14.59
CA ILE A 370 2.04 48.07 14.56
C ILE A 370 3.50 48.45 14.43
N THR A 371 3.79 49.30 13.46
CA THR A 371 5.14 49.80 13.21
C THR A 371 5.18 51.33 13.36
N ASN A 372 6.35 51.87 13.73
CA ASN A 372 6.60 53.31 13.61
C ASN A 372 6.83 53.72 12.15
N THR A 373 7.07 55.01 11.92
CA THR A 373 7.37 55.57 10.60
C THR A 373 8.64 54.99 9.96
N ASP A 374 9.59 54.53 10.76
CA ASP A 374 10.85 53.93 10.33
C ASP A 374 10.70 52.41 10.03
N GLY A 375 9.53 51.85 10.24
CA GLY A 375 9.27 50.43 10.02
C GLY A 375 9.62 49.51 11.20
N THR A 376 10.02 50.07 12.36
CA THR A 376 10.27 49.28 13.57
C THR A 376 8.95 48.74 14.12
N VAL A 377 8.87 47.45 14.39
CA VAL A 377 7.69 46.82 15.00
C VAL A 377 7.60 47.23 16.46
N LEU A 378 6.52 47.94 16.78
CA LEU A 378 6.21 48.39 18.14
C LEU A 378 5.49 47.31 18.94
N THR A 379 4.57 46.61 18.29
CA THR A 379 3.84 45.50 18.90
C THR A 379 3.28 44.55 17.82
N VAL A 380 3.11 43.30 18.18
CA VAL A 380 2.46 42.29 17.35
C VAL A 380 1.06 42.07 17.90
N MET A 381 0.05 42.50 17.15
CA MET A 381 -1.36 42.38 17.53
C MET A 381 -1.91 40.98 17.32
N GLN A 382 -1.45 40.33 16.26
CA GLN A 382 -1.81 38.98 15.90
C GLN A 382 -0.58 38.26 15.35
N LYS A 383 -0.20 37.16 15.97
CA LYS A 383 0.94 36.34 15.52
C LYS A 383 0.59 35.62 14.23
N GLY A 384 1.46 35.70 13.23
CA GLY A 384 1.33 34.95 11.98
C GLY A 384 1.47 33.45 12.16
N VAL A 385 0.74 32.71 11.36
CA VAL A 385 0.83 31.25 11.30
C VAL A 385 0.95 30.83 9.85
N ASP A 386 1.96 30.03 9.53
CA ASP A 386 2.14 29.51 8.17
C ASP A 386 1.00 28.57 7.79
N GLY A 387 0.49 28.70 6.58
CA GLY A 387 -0.43 27.72 6.01
C GLY A 387 0.30 26.43 5.68
N VAL A 388 -0.34 25.29 5.93
CA VAL A 388 0.19 23.95 5.63
C VAL A 388 -0.89 23.16 4.93
N ALA A 389 -0.55 22.56 3.80
CA ALA A 389 -1.45 21.69 3.05
C ALA A 389 -0.74 20.38 2.68
N VAL A 390 -1.38 19.25 2.96
CA VAL A 390 -0.89 17.92 2.54
C VAL A 390 -0.92 17.84 1.02
N GLN A 391 0.22 17.47 0.41
CA GLN A 391 0.37 17.40 -1.05
C GLN A 391 0.16 16.00 -1.61
N SER A 392 0.80 15.01 -0.99
CA SER A 392 0.74 13.60 -1.38
C SER A 392 0.72 12.74 -0.13
N THR A 393 0.02 11.62 -0.21
CA THR A 393 -0.04 10.62 0.86
C THR A 393 0.74 9.35 0.54
N ASP A 394 1.30 9.21 -0.69
CA ASP A 394 1.97 7.98 -1.13
C ASP A 394 3.23 7.65 -0.33
N GLU A 395 4.10 8.67 -0.13
CA GLU A 395 5.30 8.50 0.69
C GLU A 395 4.95 8.20 2.14
N THR A 396 3.94 8.88 2.69
CA THR A 396 3.45 8.63 4.05
C THR A 396 2.87 7.21 4.17
N ALA A 397 2.16 6.71 3.15
CA ALA A 397 1.65 5.35 3.13
C ALA A 397 2.78 4.31 3.11
N ALA A 398 3.85 4.57 2.35
CA ALA A 398 5.04 3.71 2.36
C ALA A 398 5.71 3.70 3.74
N GLN A 399 5.89 4.85 4.39
CA GLN A 399 6.44 4.94 5.74
C GLN A 399 5.57 4.19 6.78
N VAL A 400 4.24 4.28 6.68
CA VAL A 400 3.31 3.53 7.54
C VAL A 400 3.49 2.03 7.34
N LEU A 401 3.55 1.57 6.08
CA LEU A 401 3.77 0.16 5.76
C LEU A 401 5.09 -0.36 6.31
N ASP A 402 6.17 0.41 6.17
CA ASP A 402 7.49 0.05 6.68
C ASP A 402 7.50 -0.05 8.22
N ALA A 403 6.84 0.88 8.90
CA ALA A 403 6.70 0.85 10.36
C ALA A 403 5.88 -0.36 10.84
N LEU A 404 4.79 -0.69 10.13
CA LEU A 404 3.98 -1.88 10.42
C LEU A 404 4.79 -3.17 10.21
N ASN A 405 5.55 -3.27 9.13
CA ASN A 405 6.45 -4.39 8.86
C ASN A 405 7.54 -4.52 9.94
N ALA A 406 8.09 -3.40 10.40
CA ALA A 406 9.07 -3.37 11.47
C ALA A 406 8.47 -3.72 12.86
N GLY A 407 7.15 -3.70 13.01
CA GLY A 407 6.45 -4.03 14.26
C GLY A 407 6.76 -3.11 15.43
N ARG A 408 7.01 -1.83 15.17
CA ARG A 408 7.37 -0.81 16.17
C ARG A 408 6.65 0.51 15.91
N GLY A 409 6.47 1.31 16.97
CA GLY A 409 6.00 2.68 16.86
C GLY A 409 6.98 3.54 16.07
N ALA A 410 6.46 4.56 15.40
CA ALA A 410 7.26 5.49 14.61
C ALA A 410 6.63 6.88 14.56
N GLU A 411 7.49 7.89 14.51
CA GLU A 411 7.12 9.24 14.12
C GLU A 411 7.39 9.39 12.63
N LEU A 412 6.35 9.71 11.89
CA LEU A 412 6.32 9.78 10.43
C LEU A 412 6.08 11.22 10.01
N THR A 413 6.49 11.58 8.81
CA THR A 413 6.33 12.95 8.31
C THR A 413 5.47 12.92 7.04
N ALA A 414 4.42 13.75 7.04
CA ALA A 414 3.60 13.97 5.85
C ALA A 414 4.32 14.88 4.85
N THR A 415 4.17 14.60 3.56
CA THR A 415 4.62 15.49 2.48
C THR A 415 3.68 16.66 2.38
N VAL A 416 4.13 17.85 2.79
CA VAL A 416 3.31 19.06 2.87
C VAL A 416 3.89 20.20 2.04
N LYS A 417 3.00 21.08 1.57
CA LYS A 417 3.32 22.42 1.08
C LYS A 417 3.13 23.42 2.21
N VAL A 418 4.19 24.13 2.54
CA VAL A 418 4.14 25.24 3.48
C VAL A 418 4.01 26.54 2.71
N THR A 419 3.01 27.35 3.07
CA THR A 419 2.84 28.71 2.57
C THR A 419 3.10 29.68 3.72
N GLY A 420 4.18 30.45 3.62
CA GLY A 420 4.53 31.44 4.64
C GLY A 420 3.38 32.42 4.86
N HIS A 421 3.14 32.78 6.11
CA HIS A 421 2.13 33.77 6.46
C HIS A 421 2.50 35.15 5.89
N LYS A 422 1.48 35.95 5.62
CA LYS A 422 1.64 37.35 5.24
C LYS A 422 1.76 38.19 6.50
N THR A 423 2.41 39.36 6.39
CA THR A 423 2.49 40.36 7.46
C THR A 423 1.81 41.63 6.99
N GLU A 424 0.85 42.09 7.77
CA GLU A 424 0.19 43.37 7.62
C GLU A 424 0.67 44.30 8.72
N SER A 425 1.20 45.46 8.33
CA SER A 425 1.72 46.45 9.27
C SER A 425 0.91 47.72 9.21
N ARG A 426 0.35 48.11 10.33
CA ARG A 426 -0.25 49.43 10.51
C ARG A 426 0.82 50.40 10.99
N LYS A 427 1.11 51.43 10.21
CA LYS A 427 2.03 52.49 10.60
C LYS A 427 1.34 53.48 11.54
N VAL A 428 2.06 53.81 12.58
CA VAL A 428 1.65 54.90 13.50
C VAL A 428 2.75 55.97 13.50
N ASP A 429 2.33 57.19 13.60
CA ASP A 429 3.25 58.33 13.70
C ASP A 429 3.80 58.39 15.13
N TYR A 430 4.72 57.46 15.39
CA TYR A 430 5.41 57.36 16.68
C TYR A 430 6.91 57.58 16.46
N THR A 431 7.38 58.70 16.96
CA THR A 431 8.81 58.94 17.15
C THR A 431 9.07 58.86 18.64
N SER A 432 10.03 58.06 19.07
CA SER A 432 10.48 57.97 20.45
C SER A 432 11.55 59.05 20.73
N PRO A 433 11.19 60.28 20.96
CA PRO A 433 12.15 61.30 21.32
C PRO A 433 12.42 61.24 22.81
N ASN A 434 13.56 61.73 23.23
CA ASN A 434 13.82 62.06 24.64
C ASN A 434 12.69 62.92 25.17
N GLY A 435 11.81 62.37 26.03
CA GLY A 435 10.65 63.05 26.54
C GLY A 435 9.29 62.44 26.16
N ASP A 436 9.29 61.22 25.62
CA ASP A 436 8.09 60.46 25.30
C ASP A 436 7.08 60.39 26.43
N PRO A 437 5.79 60.56 26.15
CA PRO A 437 4.75 60.21 27.10
C PRO A 437 4.68 58.71 27.27
N HIS A 438 4.83 58.20 28.48
CA HIS A 438 4.59 56.82 28.86
C HIS A 438 3.89 56.76 30.22
N MET A 439 3.28 55.62 30.46
CA MET A 439 2.54 55.38 31.69
C MET A 439 3.02 54.08 32.33
N VAL A 440 3.10 54.11 33.66
CA VAL A 440 3.36 52.93 34.47
C VAL A 440 2.10 52.59 35.25
N ILE A 441 1.50 51.44 34.99
CA ILE A 441 0.37 50.92 35.75
C ILE A 441 0.93 50.09 36.89
N ASN A 442 0.78 50.56 38.12
CA ASN A 442 1.15 49.80 39.31
C ASN A 442 -0.09 49.08 39.84
N LEU A 443 -0.17 47.80 39.55
CA LEU A 443 -1.31 46.96 39.92
C LEU A 443 -1.44 46.77 41.44
N SER A 444 -0.34 46.80 42.18
CA SER A 444 -0.35 46.68 43.63
C SER A 444 -0.87 47.92 44.32
N GLU A 445 -0.52 49.09 43.80
CA GLU A 445 -0.97 50.38 44.35
C GLU A 445 -2.29 50.88 43.75
N GLN A 446 -2.78 50.23 42.69
CA GLN A 446 -3.91 50.66 41.91
C GLN A 446 -3.77 52.12 41.44
N LYS A 447 -2.58 52.42 40.89
CA LYS A 447 -2.22 53.74 40.38
C LYS A 447 -1.62 53.66 38.99
N VAL A 448 -1.85 54.72 38.23
CA VAL A 448 -1.16 54.99 36.98
C VAL A 448 -0.30 56.22 37.14
N TYR A 449 0.97 56.09 36.83
CA TYR A 449 1.95 57.17 36.79
C TYR A 449 2.21 57.58 35.35
N ALA A 450 1.88 58.81 34.99
CA ALA A 450 2.11 59.35 33.66
C ALA A 450 3.41 60.15 33.64
N TYR A 451 4.28 59.83 32.71
CA TYR A 451 5.58 60.46 32.54
C TYR A 451 5.68 61.15 31.17
N LYS A 452 6.54 62.15 31.11
CA LYS A 452 7.07 62.74 29.88
C LYS A 452 8.60 62.66 29.99
N GLY A 453 9.22 61.71 29.27
CA GLY A 453 10.57 61.30 29.56
C GLY A 453 10.70 60.77 31.00
N SER A 454 11.68 61.27 31.78
CA SER A 454 11.86 60.92 33.19
C SER A 454 11.02 61.73 34.16
N THR A 455 10.23 62.68 33.66
CA THR A 455 9.45 63.61 34.52
C THR A 455 8.06 63.05 34.77
N LEU A 456 7.71 62.79 36.03
CA LEU A 456 6.35 62.46 36.44
C LEU A 456 5.46 63.66 36.24
N VAL A 457 4.45 63.52 35.38
CA VAL A 457 3.53 64.64 35.02
C VAL A 457 2.25 64.54 35.80
N LYS A 458 1.70 63.36 36.02
CA LYS A 458 0.43 63.16 36.74
C LYS A 458 0.36 61.72 37.29
N THR A 459 -0.38 61.60 38.42
CA THR A 459 -0.69 60.27 39.01
C THR A 459 -2.21 60.17 39.11
N PHE A 460 -2.72 59.00 38.80
CA PHE A 460 -4.13 58.66 38.85
C PHE A 460 -4.37 57.51 39.78
N ILE A 461 -5.47 57.49 40.51
CA ILE A 461 -6.01 56.34 41.19
C ILE A 461 -6.90 55.60 40.20
N VAL A 462 -6.76 54.28 40.10
CA VAL A 462 -7.46 53.47 39.11
C VAL A 462 -8.07 52.22 39.72
N SER A 463 -8.89 51.51 38.96
CA SER A 463 -9.37 50.20 39.31
C SER A 463 -9.05 49.26 38.13
N THR A 464 -8.11 48.36 38.33
CA THR A 464 -7.66 47.40 37.32
C THR A 464 -8.47 46.10 37.35
N GLY A 465 -8.05 45.06 36.60
CA GLY A 465 -8.72 43.77 36.55
C GLY A 465 -8.84 43.09 37.91
N LYS A 466 -10.03 42.52 38.20
CA LYS A 466 -10.27 41.70 39.38
C LYS A 466 -9.45 40.41 39.31
N PRO A 467 -9.23 39.64 40.42
CA PRO A 467 -8.40 38.44 40.42
C PRO A 467 -8.80 37.37 39.43
N SER A 468 -10.09 37.29 39.03
CA SER A 468 -10.57 36.34 38.03
C SER A 468 -10.33 36.78 36.58
N THR A 469 -10.07 38.04 36.34
CA THR A 469 -9.76 38.66 35.05
C THR A 469 -8.71 39.76 35.27
N PRO A 470 -7.47 39.40 35.60
CA PRO A 470 -6.43 40.37 35.95
C PRO A 470 -6.02 41.20 34.73
N THR A 471 -5.53 42.39 34.95
CA THR A 471 -4.83 43.17 33.92
C THR A 471 -3.47 42.52 33.65
N ASP A 472 -3.12 42.34 32.37
CA ASP A 472 -1.88 41.71 31.95
C ASP A 472 -0.65 42.57 32.34
N ASN A 473 0.42 41.84 32.72
CA ASN A 473 1.73 42.45 32.98
C ASN A 473 2.56 42.46 31.68
N GLY A 474 3.16 43.59 31.36
CA GLY A 474 4.01 43.70 30.18
C GLY A 474 4.30 45.18 29.83
N THR A 475 4.97 45.35 28.69
CA THR A 475 5.16 46.65 28.04
C THR A 475 4.33 46.67 26.77
N PHE A 476 3.45 47.62 26.68
CA PHE A 476 2.44 47.71 25.63
C PHE A 476 2.50 49.08 24.96
N PHE A 477 1.92 49.19 23.78
CA PHE A 477 1.75 50.44 23.06
C PHE A 477 0.27 50.75 22.83
N VAL A 478 -0.12 52.03 22.98
CA VAL A 478 -1.47 52.45 22.59
C VAL A 478 -1.64 52.19 21.09
N HIS A 479 -2.65 51.44 20.74
CA HIS A 479 -2.88 51.03 19.35
C HIS A 479 -4.23 51.45 18.78
N THR A 480 -5.21 51.75 19.64
CA THR A 480 -6.56 52.11 19.19
C THR A 480 -7.19 53.05 20.20
N LYS A 481 -7.90 54.09 19.73
CA LYS A 481 -8.56 55.10 20.56
C LYS A 481 -9.98 55.35 20.07
N TYR A 482 -10.90 55.45 21.01
CA TYR A 482 -12.29 55.85 20.73
C TYR A 482 -12.74 56.93 21.73
N GLN A 483 -13.41 57.99 21.25
CA GLN A 483 -14.03 58.94 22.16
C GLN A 483 -15.18 58.31 22.96
N SER A 484 -15.89 57.39 22.32
CA SER A 484 -16.92 56.59 22.95
C SER A 484 -17.06 55.25 22.21
N GLN A 485 -17.20 54.15 22.95
CA GLN A 485 -17.37 52.81 22.37
C GLN A 485 -18.33 51.98 23.23
N THR A 486 -19.08 51.07 22.60
CA THR A 486 -19.77 49.99 23.32
C THR A 486 -18.80 48.85 23.54
N MET A 487 -18.41 48.60 24.78
CA MET A 487 -17.56 47.46 25.15
C MET A 487 -18.40 46.21 25.38
N ARG A 488 -17.92 45.10 24.86
CA ARG A 488 -18.56 43.79 25.00
C ARG A 488 -17.52 42.78 25.48
N GLY A 489 -17.93 41.90 26.38
CA GLY A 489 -17.12 40.81 26.88
C GLY A 489 -18.00 39.70 27.44
N GLU A 490 -17.38 38.64 27.97
CA GLU A 490 -18.13 37.55 28.59
C GLU A 490 -18.99 38.07 29.75
N GLY A 491 -20.30 37.91 29.62
CA GLY A 491 -21.27 38.29 30.63
C GLY A 491 -21.59 39.79 30.74
N TYR A 492 -21.04 40.66 29.87
CA TYR A 492 -21.37 42.10 29.94
C TYR A 492 -21.43 42.80 28.57
N VAL A 493 -22.27 43.85 28.52
CA VAL A 493 -22.30 44.84 27.44
C VAL A 493 -22.42 46.22 28.10
N THR A 494 -21.40 47.05 27.89
CA THR A 494 -21.38 48.42 28.45
C THR A 494 -21.42 49.42 27.31
N PRO A 495 -22.55 50.07 27.04
CA PRO A 495 -22.66 51.08 25.99
C PRO A 495 -22.00 52.41 26.40
N ASN A 496 -21.56 53.17 25.39
CA ASN A 496 -21.06 54.54 25.52
C ASN A 496 -19.92 54.69 26.53
N VAL A 497 -18.97 53.74 26.57
CA VAL A 497 -17.76 53.84 27.40
C VAL A 497 -16.91 55.02 26.90
N PRO A 498 -16.64 56.06 27.71
CA PRO A 498 -15.97 57.24 27.22
C PRO A 498 -14.45 57.12 27.26
N TRP A 499 -13.78 57.76 26.30
CA TRP A 499 -12.33 57.98 26.21
C TRP A 499 -11.49 56.71 26.31
N VAL A 500 -11.83 55.75 25.45
CA VAL A 500 -11.15 54.47 25.41
C VAL A 500 -9.79 54.59 24.71
N THR A 501 -8.75 54.05 25.35
CA THR A 501 -7.37 54.03 24.84
C THR A 501 -6.81 52.65 25.05
N TYR A 502 -6.92 51.76 24.02
CA TYR A 502 -6.44 50.38 24.07
C TYR A 502 -4.93 50.30 23.94
N TYR A 503 -4.31 49.50 24.80
CA TYR A 503 -2.87 49.22 24.80
C TYR A 503 -2.51 47.74 24.67
N ASN A 504 -3.39 46.82 25.03
CA ASN A 504 -3.17 45.38 24.94
C ASN A 504 -4.48 44.69 24.54
N GLN A 505 -4.56 44.15 23.35
CA GLN A 505 -5.77 43.47 22.83
C GLN A 505 -7.08 44.24 23.20
N GLY A 506 -7.86 43.66 24.10
CA GLY A 506 -9.09 44.27 24.64
C GLY A 506 -8.89 45.10 25.90
N GLU A 507 -7.68 45.23 26.41
CA GLU A 507 -7.38 46.04 27.61
C GLU A 507 -6.99 47.46 27.26
N GLY A 508 -7.58 48.41 27.94
CA GLY A 508 -7.33 49.81 27.71
C GLY A 508 -7.63 50.68 28.92
N PHE A 509 -7.17 51.94 28.86
CA PHE A 509 -7.65 52.97 29.74
C PHE A 509 -9.01 53.47 29.25
N HIS A 510 -9.98 53.64 30.14
CA HIS A 510 -11.27 54.27 29.80
C HIS A 510 -11.97 54.86 31.00
N GLY A 511 -12.85 55.79 30.77
CA GLY A 511 -13.71 56.30 31.80
C GLY A 511 -14.75 55.29 32.26
N ALA A 512 -14.88 55.08 33.55
CA ALA A 512 -15.81 54.12 34.14
C ALA A 512 -16.73 54.81 35.21
N PRO A 513 -17.73 55.57 34.77
CA PRO A 513 -18.63 56.25 35.68
C PRO A 513 -19.46 55.34 36.58
N TRP A 514 -19.59 54.05 36.18
CA TRP A 514 -20.26 53.02 36.98
C TRP A 514 -19.35 52.39 38.07
N ASN A 515 -18.04 52.68 38.07
CA ASN A 515 -17.08 52.13 39.01
C ASN A 515 -16.34 53.23 39.85
N THR A 516 -16.97 54.33 40.09
CA THR A 516 -16.34 55.45 40.82
C THR A 516 -15.86 55.05 42.22
N ALA A 517 -16.60 54.23 42.95
CA ALA A 517 -16.22 53.75 44.28
C ALA A 517 -14.99 52.78 44.20
N GLY A 518 -14.92 51.95 43.19
CA GLY A 518 -13.76 51.04 42.97
C GLY A 518 -12.51 51.83 42.62
N ILE A 519 -12.61 52.83 41.77
CA ILE A 519 -11.53 53.75 41.41
C ILE A 519 -11.07 54.53 42.67
N ALA A 520 -11.99 55.20 43.39
CA ALA A 520 -11.65 55.98 44.55
C ALA A 520 -10.97 55.19 45.68
N SER A 521 -11.32 53.89 45.82
CA SER A 521 -10.71 52.99 46.83
C SER A 521 -9.48 52.26 46.33
N GLY A 522 -9.11 52.39 45.06
CA GLY A 522 -8.05 51.57 44.45
C GLY A 522 -8.34 50.08 44.50
N THR A 523 -9.61 49.67 44.33
CA THR A 523 -10.00 48.26 44.40
C THR A 523 -10.13 47.68 42.99
N PRO A 524 -9.43 46.57 42.63
CA PRO A 524 -9.56 45.91 41.35
C PRO A 524 -10.98 45.37 41.12
N LYS A 525 -11.70 45.86 40.10
CA LYS A 525 -13.08 45.46 39.80
C LYS A 525 -13.39 45.31 38.30
N SER A 526 -12.44 45.62 37.42
CA SER A 526 -12.66 45.53 35.98
C SER A 526 -12.50 44.07 35.44
N HIS A 527 -12.73 43.88 34.16
CA HIS A 527 -12.49 42.63 33.44
C HIS A 527 -11.14 42.65 32.69
N GLY A 528 -10.14 43.39 33.19
CA GLY A 528 -8.80 43.53 32.60
C GLY A 528 -8.44 44.99 32.31
N CYS A 529 -9.38 45.80 31.88
CA CYS A 529 -9.16 47.22 31.60
C CYS A 529 -8.74 48.05 32.84
N THR A 530 -8.04 49.15 32.61
CA THR A 530 -7.70 50.15 33.63
C THR A 530 -8.81 51.21 33.69
N ASN A 531 -9.74 51.05 34.65
CA ASN A 531 -10.85 51.94 34.86
C ASN A 531 -10.38 53.23 35.52
N MET A 532 -10.78 54.38 34.97
CA MET A 532 -10.42 55.72 35.43
C MET A 532 -11.65 56.59 35.60
N HIS A 533 -11.53 57.73 36.36
CA HIS A 533 -12.51 58.77 36.27
C HIS A 533 -12.58 59.32 34.84
N VAL A 534 -13.75 59.75 34.41
CA VAL A 534 -13.98 60.15 33.01
C VAL A 534 -13.00 61.22 32.54
N GLU A 535 -12.74 62.22 33.42
CA GLU A 535 -11.80 63.27 33.13
C GLU A 535 -10.35 62.81 33.02
N ASP A 536 -9.96 61.83 33.85
CA ASP A 536 -8.64 61.29 33.83
C ASP A 536 -8.43 60.38 32.57
N ALA A 537 -9.44 59.63 32.20
CA ALA A 537 -9.42 58.88 30.95
C ALA A 537 -9.32 59.81 29.74
N LYS A 538 -10.02 60.92 29.74
CA LYS A 538 -9.88 61.94 28.70
C LYS A 538 -8.46 62.50 28.63
N TRP A 539 -7.86 62.79 29.80
CA TRP A 539 -6.48 63.29 29.84
C TRP A 539 -5.50 62.29 29.28
N VAL A 540 -5.66 60.99 29.59
CA VAL A 540 -4.86 59.89 29.02
C VAL A 540 -5.10 59.79 27.51
N TYR A 541 -6.35 59.87 27.07
CA TYR A 541 -6.71 59.86 25.65
C TYR A 541 -6.03 61.01 24.90
N ASP A 542 -6.04 62.23 25.44
CA ASP A 542 -5.42 63.39 24.80
C ASP A 542 -3.89 63.33 24.80
N LEU A 543 -3.28 62.75 25.86
CA LEU A 543 -1.83 62.56 25.95
C LEU A 543 -1.30 61.54 24.95
N SER A 544 -2.05 60.47 24.68
CA SER A 544 -1.59 59.40 23.83
C SER A 544 -1.46 59.85 22.37
N LEU A 545 -0.32 59.51 21.75
CA LEU A 545 0.09 60.06 20.45
C LEU A 545 -0.58 59.38 19.24
N ILE A 546 -1.38 58.37 19.44
CA ILE A 546 -2.07 57.71 18.32
C ILE A 546 -3.32 58.51 17.93
N HIS A 547 -3.26 59.05 16.72
CA HIS A 547 -4.41 59.55 16.00
C HIS A 547 -4.89 58.50 15.02
N ILE A 548 -6.12 58.07 15.18
CA ILE A 548 -6.78 57.13 14.25
C ILE A 548 -7.57 57.97 13.25
#